data_ee1c279611eea0ec771d833d13a2d930
#
_entry.id   ee1c279611eea0ec771d833d13a2d930
#
_cell.length_a   1.000
_cell.length_b   1.000
_cell.length_c   1.000
_cell.angle_alpha   90.00
_cell.angle_beta   90.00
_cell.angle_gamma   90.00
#
_symmetry.space_group_name_H-M   'P 1'
#
loop_
_entity.id
_entity.type
_entity.pdbx_description
1 polymer ?
#
loop_
_entity_poly.entity_id
_entity_poly.type
_entity_poly.pdbx_seq_one_letter_code
_entity_poly.pdbx_strand_id
1 'polypeptide(L)'
;MKPLIGITTDLTEGPKQFLHDAYIRAIIQAGGVPLLVPAGVGQDVKRIEESLDGLVLSGGDDVDPYLFGEEPHPQIGKVTPERDEMEMALARQFLSADKPILGICRGMQLLNIVCGGTVYQDLTAQHVEPLIQHKQQAAKSHASHAVTLTKDSILHRLAARNEIRVNSFHHQAVRDVASPFVVTGQSTDGVIEAMESTKHRFVLGVQWHPEELHASGDLCSQKIFEVFIKNCSNL
;
A
#
# COMPACT_ATOMS: atom_id res chain seq x y z
N MET A 1 9.57 23.39 5.13
CA MET A 1 10.29 22.74 3.98
C MET A 1 9.36 21.73 3.36
N LYS A 2 9.62 21.29 2.10
CA LYS A 2 8.89 20.17 1.53
C LYS A 2 9.35 18.89 2.21
N PRO A 3 8.45 17.96 2.61
CA PRO A 3 8.85 16.74 3.26
C PRO A 3 9.57 15.78 2.31
N LEU A 4 10.54 15.03 2.83
CA LEU A 4 11.26 13.97 2.13
C LEU A 4 10.51 12.64 2.27
N ILE A 5 10.10 12.07 1.16
CA ILE A 5 9.27 10.86 1.12
C ILE A 5 10.06 9.70 0.53
N GLY A 6 10.32 8.68 1.34
CA GLY A 6 10.87 7.42 0.85
C GLY A 6 9.82 6.64 0.08
N ILE A 7 10.19 6.12 -1.10
CA ILE A 7 9.35 5.22 -1.88
C ILE A 7 10.16 3.96 -2.16
N THR A 8 9.67 2.81 -1.72
CA THR A 8 10.38 1.54 -1.93
C THR A 8 10.33 1.12 -3.39
N THR A 9 11.45 0.56 -3.88
CA THR A 9 11.58 0.09 -5.27
C THR A 9 11.34 -1.41 -5.36
N ASP A 10 11.02 -1.87 -6.57
CA ASP A 10 10.91 -3.29 -6.91
C ASP A 10 12.17 -3.78 -7.63
N LEU A 11 12.38 -5.10 -7.70
CA LEU A 11 13.49 -5.73 -8.39
C LEU A 11 13.03 -6.44 -9.66
N THR A 12 13.75 -6.19 -10.77
CA THR A 12 13.59 -6.96 -12.00
C THR A 12 14.27 -8.32 -11.89
N GLU A 13 14.05 -9.18 -12.87
CA GLU A 13 14.92 -10.32 -13.09
C GLU A 13 16.32 -9.81 -13.51
N GLY A 14 17.26 -9.76 -12.56
CA GLY A 14 18.62 -9.24 -12.74
C GLY A 14 18.93 -8.03 -11.85
N PRO A 15 20.06 -7.34 -12.08
CA PRO A 15 20.61 -6.35 -11.14
C PRO A 15 19.95 -4.95 -11.24
N LYS A 16 18.70 -4.86 -11.65
CA LYS A 16 17.99 -3.59 -11.82
C LYS A 16 16.86 -3.45 -10.81
N GLN A 17 16.79 -2.29 -10.21
CA GLN A 17 15.63 -1.87 -9.41
C GLN A 17 14.83 -0.85 -10.19
N PHE A 18 13.51 -0.86 -10.01
CA PHE A 18 12.62 0.04 -10.73
C PHE A 18 11.47 0.52 -9.85
N LEU A 19 10.86 1.61 -10.26
CA LEU A 19 9.62 2.13 -9.73
C LEU A 19 8.80 2.73 -10.87
N HIS A 20 7.49 2.52 -10.87
CA HIS A 20 6.62 3.20 -11.80
C HIS A 20 6.63 4.72 -11.54
N ASP A 21 6.80 5.50 -12.60
CA ASP A 21 6.87 6.97 -12.54
C ASP A 21 5.63 7.63 -11.91
N ALA A 22 4.48 6.95 -11.95
CA ALA A 22 3.24 7.41 -11.34
C ALA A 22 3.38 7.72 -9.83
N TYR A 23 4.10 6.91 -9.07
CA TYR A 23 4.40 7.18 -7.66
C TYR A 23 5.17 8.47 -7.47
N ILE A 24 6.24 8.65 -8.26
CA ILE A 24 7.11 9.83 -8.20
C ILE A 24 6.30 11.10 -8.49
N ARG A 25 5.48 11.06 -9.55
CA ARG A 25 4.64 12.19 -9.96
C ARG A 25 3.60 12.52 -8.90
N ALA A 26 2.94 11.53 -8.31
CA ALA A 26 1.94 11.74 -7.27
C ALA A 26 2.55 12.46 -6.06
N ILE A 27 3.73 12.05 -5.59
CA ILE A 27 4.43 12.71 -4.47
C ILE A 27 4.85 14.14 -4.83
N ILE A 28 5.41 14.37 -6.03
CA ILE A 28 5.82 15.73 -6.46
C ILE A 28 4.60 16.66 -6.55
N GLN A 29 3.50 16.21 -7.15
CA GLN A 29 2.31 17.01 -7.34
C GLN A 29 1.60 17.31 -6.00
N ALA A 30 1.66 16.39 -5.04
CA ALA A 30 1.18 16.61 -3.68
C ALA A 30 2.10 17.52 -2.83
N GLY A 31 3.28 17.91 -3.34
CA GLY A 31 4.20 18.85 -2.69
C GLY A 31 5.34 18.22 -1.89
N GLY A 32 5.55 16.90 -1.97
CA GLY A 32 6.69 16.19 -1.38
C GLY A 32 7.93 16.17 -2.27
N VAL A 33 9.04 15.67 -1.72
CA VAL A 33 10.29 15.37 -2.44
C VAL A 33 10.48 13.85 -2.39
N PRO A 34 10.31 13.12 -3.51
CA PRO A 34 10.46 11.68 -3.52
C PRO A 34 11.94 11.26 -3.48
N LEU A 35 12.25 10.29 -2.64
CA LEU A 35 13.54 9.59 -2.57
C LEU A 35 13.30 8.09 -2.76
N LEU A 36 14.02 7.48 -3.70
CA LEU A 36 13.91 6.04 -3.93
C LEU A 36 14.70 5.29 -2.86
N VAL A 37 14.04 4.33 -2.22
CA VAL A 37 14.65 3.44 -1.24
C VAL A 37 14.84 2.08 -1.89
N PRO A 38 16.09 1.72 -2.26
CA PRO A 38 16.37 0.46 -2.92
C PRO A 38 16.28 -0.72 -1.94
N ALA A 39 15.92 -1.91 -2.44
CA ALA A 39 16.14 -3.14 -1.72
C ALA A 39 17.65 -3.33 -1.44
N GLY A 40 17.99 -4.08 -0.38
CA GLY A 40 19.39 -4.30 0.03
C GLY A 40 19.92 -3.33 1.09
N VAL A 41 19.16 -2.29 1.47
CA VAL A 41 19.56 -1.33 2.53
C VAL A 41 19.08 -1.75 3.93
N GLY A 42 18.75 -3.02 4.13
CA GLY A 42 18.13 -3.50 5.38
C GLY A 42 18.89 -3.22 6.67
N GLN A 43 20.22 -3.07 6.61
CA GLN A 43 21.05 -2.73 7.78
C GLN A 43 20.99 -1.24 8.16
N ASP A 44 20.60 -0.37 7.22
CA ASP A 44 20.59 1.07 7.38
C ASP A 44 19.18 1.66 7.58
N VAL A 45 18.17 0.83 7.82
CA VAL A 45 16.75 1.24 7.91
C VAL A 45 16.52 2.32 8.97
N LYS A 46 17.24 2.28 10.08
CA LYS A 46 17.14 3.32 11.12
C LYS A 46 17.63 4.67 10.60
N ARG A 47 18.78 4.68 9.90
CA ARG A 47 19.33 5.92 9.32
C ARG A 47 18.43 6.48 8.23
N ILE A 48 17.82 5.59 7.44
CA ILE A 48 16.85 5.96 6.40
C ILE A 48 15.61 6.58 7.05
N GLU A 49 15.04 5.90 8.06
CA GLU A 49 13.89 6.42 8.79
C GLU A 49 14.16 7.80 9.39
N GLU A 50 15.30 8.01 10.07
CA GLU A 50 15.70 9.32 10.62
C GLU A 50 15.79 10.43 9.57
N SER A 51 16.08 10.10 8.31
CA SER A 51 16.29 11.04 7.22
C SER A 51 15.00 11.38 6.44
N LEU A 52 13.94 10.61 6.61
CA LEU A 52 12.70 10.73 5.85
C LEU A 52 11.56 11.21 6.75
N ASP A 53 10.64 11.97 6.17
CA ASP A 53 9.45 12.49 6.84
C ASP A 53 8.22 11.58 6.65
N GLY A 54 8.25 10.68 5.67
CA GLY A 54 7.19 9.72 5.38
C GLY A 54 7.65 8.59 4.48
N LEU A 55 6.88 7.50 4.46
CA LEU A 55 7.19 6.29 3.70
C LEU A 55 6.00 5.89 2.81
N VAL A 56 6.28 5.62 1.54
CA VAL A 56 5.38 4.90 0.63
C VAL A 56 5.93 3.50 0.42
N LEU A 57 5.19 2.49 0.86
CA LEU A 57 5.41 1.11 0.48
C LEU A 57 4.68 0.85 -0.84
N SER A 58 5.45 0.68 -1.90
CA SER A 58 4.91 0.56 -3.25
C SER A 58 4.28 -0.80 -3.53
N GLY A 59 3.48 -0.90 -4.59
CA GLY A 59 3.01 -2.16 -5.14
C GLY A 59 4.14 -3.02 -5.69
N GLY A 60 3.81 -4.22 -6.14
CA GLY A 60 4.79 -5.17 -6.70
C GLY A 60 4.30 -6.61 -6.67
N ASP A 61 5.24 -7.52 -6.79
CA ASP A 61 5.03 -8.97 -6.72
C ASP A 61 4.59 -9.42 -5.30
N ASP A 62 4.40 -10.70 -5.07
CA ASP A 62 3.84 -11.23 -3.82
C ASP A 62 4.80 -11.13 -2.63
N VAL A 63 4.25 -11.11 -1.42
CA VAL A 63 5.01 -11.20 -0.17
C VAL A 63 5.23 -12.66 0.20
N ASP A 64 6.42 -13.01 0.71
CA ASP A 64 6.76 -14.38 1.11
C ASP A 64 5.78 -14.90 2.19
N PRO A 65 5.05 -15.99 1.94
CA PRO A 65 4.12 -16.59 2.90
C PRO A 65 4.75 -16.98 4.23
N TYR A 66 6.02 -17.29 4.24
CA TYR A 66 6.77 -17.59 5.47
C TYR A 66 6.68 -16.46 6.49
N LEU A 67 6.56 -15.19 6.04
CA LEU A 67 6.48 -14.02 6.91
C LEU A 67 5.16 -13.92 7.71
N PHE A 68 4.13 -14.63 7.30
CA PHE A 68 2.86 -14.75 8.02
C PHE A 68 2.51 -16.19 8.40
N GLY A 69 3.54 -17.08 8.43
CA GLY A 69 3.45 -18.42 9.01
C GLY A 69 2.75 -19.47 8.13
N GLU A 70 2.73 -19.25 6.83
CA GLU A 70 2.13 -20.19 5.85
C GLU A 70 3.16 -20.78 4.89
N GLU A 71 2.84 -21.97 4.36
CA GLU A 71 3.55 -22.56 3.23
C GLU A 71 3.11 -21.93 1.91
N PRO A 72 3.98 -21.87 0.87
CA PRO A 72 3.63 -21.28 -0.42
C PRO A 72 2.49 -22.04 -1.11
N HIS A 73 1.43 -21.32 -1.45
CA HIS A 73 0.34 -21.85 -2.25
C HIS A 73 0.78 -22.07 -3.71
N PRO A 74 0.29 -23.11 -4.43
CA PRO A 74 0.67 -23.33 -5.84
C PRO A 74 0.41 -22.20 -6.80
N GLN A 75 -0.48 -21.26 -6.45
CA GLN A 75 -0.81 -20.06 -7.23
C GLN A 75 -0.03 -18.80 -6.79
N ILE A 76 0.91 -18.92 -5.83
CA ILE A 76 1.76 -17.80 -5.41
C ILE A 76 2.55 -17.28 -6.62
N GLY A 77 2.64 -15.96 -6.74
CA GLY A 77 3.45 -15.33 -7.76
C GLY A 77 4.94 -15.25 -7.37
N LYS A 78 5.64 -14.33 -7.99
CA LYS A 78 7.06 -14.10 -7.68
C LYS A 78 7.20 -13.46 -6.31
N VAL A 79 8.14 -13.98 -5.50
CA VAL A 79 8.52 -13.47 -4.19
C VAL A 79 9.94 -12.89 -4.28
N THR A 80 10.18 -11.79 -3.57
CA THR A 80 11.50 -11.14 -3.52
C THR A 80 11.93 -10.94 -2.06
N PRO A 81 12.54 -11.97 -1.42
CA PRO A 81 12.85 -11.97 0.02
C PRO A 81 13.68 -10.78 0.48
N GLU A 82 14.66 -10.33 -0.32
CA GLU A 82 15.50 -9.16 -0.01
C GLU A 82 14.67 -7.87 0.12
N ARG A 83 13.66 -7.71 -0.73
CA ARG A 83 12.70 -6.59 -0.65
C ARG A 83 11.79 -6.73 0.56
N ASP A 84 11.27 -7.94 0.79
CA ASP A 84 10.40 -8.22 1.93
C ASP A 84 11.08 -7.89 3.25
N GLU A 85 12.30 -8.39 3.48
CA GLU A 85 13.09 -8.13 4.69
C GLU A 85 13.33 -6.64 4.91
N MET A 86 13.74 -5.92 3.88
CA MET A 86 14.00 -4.50 3.94
C MET A 86 12.73 -3.70 4.26
N GLU A 87 11.63 -3.95 3.54
CA GLU A 87 10.36 -3.24 3.74
C GLU A 87 9.73 -3.56 5.10
N MET A 88 9.80 -4.82 5.57
CA MET A 88 9.39 -5.21 6.92
C MET A 88 10.14 -4.43 8.00
N ALA A 89 11.46 -4.29 7.86
CA ALA A 89 12.30 -3.55 8.79
C ALA A 89 11.97 -2.04 8.76
N LEU A 90 11.83 -1.44 7.58
CA LEU A 90 11.43 -0.04 7.42
C LEU A 90 10.06 0.25 8.02
N ALA A 91 9.05 -0.57 7.69
CA ALA A 91 7.71 -0.39 8.21
C ALA A 91 7.69 -0.43 9.75
N ARG A 92 8.41 -1.36 10.38
CA ARG A 92 8.54 -1.42 11.85
C ARG A 92 9.17 -0.16 12.43
N GLN A 93 10.22 0.38 11.82
CA GLN A 93 10.87 1.62 12.28
C GLN A 93 9.91 2.82 12.18
N PHE A 94 9.24 3.00 11.03
CA PHE A 94 8.28 4.09 10.83
C PHE A 94 7.07 4.01 11.76
N LEU A 95 6.52 2.81 11.98
CA LEU A 95 5.44 2.58 12.95
C LEU A 95 5.91 2.91 14.38
N SER A 96 7.12 2.50 14.76
CA SER A 96 7.69 2.79 16.07
C SER A 96 7.93 4.28 16.29
N ALA A 97 8.30 5.00 15.25
CA ALA A 97 8.55 6.46 15.27
C ALA A 97 7.28 7.29 15.10
N ASP A 98 6.11 6.67 14.92
CA ASP A 98 4.83 7.32 14.57
C ASP A 98 4.93 8.24 13.34
N LYS A 99 5.76 7.87 12.35
CA LYS A 99 5.88 8.58 11.09
C LYS A 99 4.84 8.09 10.07
N PRO A 100 4.33 8.98 9.20
CA PRO A 100 3.31 8.63 8.22
C PRO A 100 3.74 7.54 7.24
N ILE A 101 2.84 6.58 7.00
CA ILE A 101 3.02 5.52 6.01
C ILE A 101 1.79 5.44 5.09
N LEU A 102 2.05 5.33 3.79
CA LEU A 102 1.05 4.97 2.79
C LEU A 102 1.46 3.64 2.14
N GLY A 103 0.68 2.59 2.38
CA GLY A 103 0.86 1.27 1.76
C GLY A 103 -0.06 1.11 0.54
N ILE A 104 0.49 0.79 -0.62
CA ILE A 104 -0.26 0.65 -1.87
C ILE A 104 -0.14 -0.78 -2.39
N CYS A 105 -1.28 -1.44 -2.63
CA CYS A 105 -1.40 -2.81 -3.12
C CYS A 105 -0.58 -3.78 -2.24
N ARG A 106 0.53 -4.32 -2.74
CA ARG A 106 1.45 -5.15 -1.94
C ARG A 106 1.91 -4.43 -0.65
N GLY A 107 2.13 -3.11 -0.69
CA GLY A 107 2.52 -2.32 0.48
C GLY A 107 1.46 -2.31 1.60
N MET A 108 0.17 -2.33 1.27
CA MET A 108 -0.90 -2.54 2.25
C MET A 108 -0.82 -3.94 2.88
N GLN A 109 -0.63 -4.97 2.07
CA GLN A 109 -0.52 -6.36 2.53
C GLN A 109 0.67 -6.53 3.49
N LEU A 110 1.82 -5.98 3.12
CA LEU A 110 3.03 -5.99 3.95
C LEU A 110 2.81 -5.27 5.29
N LEU A 111 2.14 -4.11 5.31
CA LEU A 111 1.78 -3.41 6.55
C LEU A 111 0.96 -4.30 7.49
N ASN A 112 -0.01 -5.03 6.96
CA ASN A 112 -0.80 -5.97 7.73
C ASN A 112 0.06 -7.09 8.31
N ILE A 113 0.93 -7.70 7.50
CA ILE A 113 1.84 -8.78 7.89
C ILE A 113 2.83 -8.30 8.96
N VAL A 114 3.38 -7.08 8.83
CA VAL A 114 4.28 -6.47 9.85
C VAL A 114 3.65 -6.46 11.24
N CYS A 115 2.33 -6.29 11.30
CA CYS A 115 1.57 -6.27 12.56
C CYS A 115 1.00 -7.63 12.97
N GLY A 116 1.27 -8.70 12.22
CA GLY A 116 0.87 -10.08 12.54
C GLY A 116 -0.43 -10.54 11.86
N GLY A 117 -0.89 -9.82 10.85
CA GLY A 117 -2.01 -10.23 10.01
C GLY A 117 -1.60 -11.18 8.89
N THR A 118 -2.58 -11.64 8.12
CA THR A 118 -2.41 -12.59 7.02
C THR A 118 -3.02 -12.07 5.72
N VAL A 119 -2.69 -12.74 4.61
CA VAL A 119 -3.22 -12.42 3.28
C VAL A 119 -3.74 -13.68 2.59
N TYR A 120 -4.69 -13.52 1.68
CA TYR A 120 -4.96 -14.54 0.67
C TYR A 120 -3.79 -14.55 -0.31
N GLN A 121 -3.14 -15.70 -0.46
CA GLN A 121 -2.05 -15.87 -1.43
C GLN A 121 -2.56 -15.91 -2.87
N ASP A 122 -3.82 -16.33 -3.06
CA ASP A 122 -4.55 -16.21 -4.32
C ASP A 122 -6.05 -16.15 -4.01
N LEU A 123 -6.70 -15.06 -4.40
CA LEU A 123 -8.12 -14.85 -4.16
C LEU A 123 -8.98 -15.90 -4.84
N THR A 124 -8.64 -16.28 -6.07
CA THR A 124 -9.43 -17.25 -6.85
C THR A 124 -9.43 -18.63 -6.20
N ALA A 125 -8.33 -19.01 -5.56
CA ALA A 125 -8.17 -20.32 -4.93
C ALA A 125 -8.64 -20.36 -3.48
N GLN A 126 -8.58 -19.25 -2.74
CA GLN A 126 -8.72 -19.24 -1.29
C GLN A 126 -9.95 -18.48 -0.79
N HIS A 127 -10.51 -17.54 -1.57
CA HIS A 127 -11.71 -16.80 -1.19
C HIS A 127 -12.95 -17.63 -1.44
N VAL A 128 -13.88 -17.63 -0.49
CA VAL A 128 -15.06 -18.54 -0.51
C VAL A 128 -16.20 -17.97 -1.34
N GLU A 129 -16.43 -16.66 -1.26
CA GLU A 129 -17.53 -16.00 -1.97
C GLU A 129 -17.17 -15.74 -3.45
N PRO A 130 -18.17 -15.63 -4.34
CA PRO A 130 -17.93 -15.29 -5.74
C PRO A 130 -17.21 -13.96 -5.90
N LEU A 131 -16.10 -13.95 -6.61
CA LEU A 131 -15.26 -12.78 -6.83
C LEU A 131 -15.73 -11.94 -8.01
N ILE A 132 -15.58 -10.61 -7.89
CA ILE A 132 -15.51 -9.70 -9.03
C ILE A 132 -14.09 -9.74 -9.63
N GLN A 133 -13.87 -9.04 -10.74
CA GLN A 133 -12.56 -9.03 -11.39
C GLN A 133 -11.57 -8.10 -10.68
N HIS A 134 -10.68 -8.65 -9.82
CA HIS A 134 -9.62 -7.92 -9.15
C HIS A 134 -8.34 -7.73 -9.99
N LYS A 135 -8.23 -8.41 -11.13
CA LYS A 135 -7.20 -8.17 -12.13
C LYS A 135 -7.85 -7.67 -13.43
N GLN A 136 -8.15 -6.37 -13.45
CA GLN A 136 -8.89 -5.76 -14.56
C GLN A 136 -8.14 -5.85 -15.88
N GLN A 137 -8.92 -5.91 -16.98
CA GLN A 137 -8.39 -5.89 -18.36
C GLN A 137 -8.33 -4.46 -18.95
N ALA A 138 -8.95 -3.48 -18.26
CA ALA A 138 -8.92 -2.08 -18.68
C ALA A 138 -7.58 -1.40 -18.31
N ALA A 139 -7.35 -0.22 -18.87
CA ALA A 139 -6.18 0.60 -18.57
C ALA A 139 -6.07 0.90 -17.05
N LYS A 140 -4.84 1.10 -16.55
CA LYS A 140 -4.58 1.39 -15.14
C LYS A 140 -5.27 2.67 -14.63
N SER A 141 -5.51 3.63 -15.51
CA SER A 141 -6.24 4.87 -15.25
C SER A 141 -7.78 4.71 -15.18
N HIS A 142 -8.32 3.49 -15.45
CA HIS A 142 -9.74 3.22 -15.40
C HIS A 142 -10.15 2.66 -14.04
N ALA A 143 -11.14 3.28 -13.39
CA ALA A 143 -11.74 2.80 -12.15
C ALA A 143 -12.77 1.70 -12.46
N SER A 144 -12.46 0.42 -12.11
CA SER A 144 -13.21 -0.75 -12.56
C SER A 144 -14.33 -1.19 -11.63
N HIS A 145 -14.15 -1.10 -10.29
CA HIS A 145 -15.16 -1.55 -9.34
C HIS A 145 -15.39 -0.57 -8.19
N ALA A 146 -16.45 -0.79 -7.44
CA ALA A 146 -16.84 0.02 -6.29
C ALA A 146 -16.19 -0.48 -5.00
N VAL A 147 -15.87 0.45 -4.11
CA VAL A 147 -15.44 0.20 -2.74
C VAL A 147 -16.31 1.01 -1.80
N THR A 148 -17.00 0.32 -0.89
CA THR A 148 -17.77 0.93 0.19
C THR A 148 -16.83 1.34 1.32
N LEU A 149 -16.94 2.61 1.77
CA LEU A 149 -16.07 3.19 2.78
C LEU A 149 -16.74 3.20 4.16
N THR A 150 -15.97 2.86 5.17
CA THR A 150 -16.42 2.96 6.56
C THR A 150 -16.61 4.42 6.94
N LYS A 151 -17.77 4.75 7.51
CA LYS A 151 -18.09 6.12 7.96
C LYS A 151 -17.00 6.64 8.92
N ASP A 152 -16.66 7.91 8.76
CA ASP A 152 -15.65 8.62 9.56
C ASP A 152 -14.20 8.10 9.44
N SER A 153 -13.93 7.19 8.50
CA SER A 153 -12.57 6.80 8.11
C SER A 153 -11.84 7.94 7.39
N ILE A 154 -10.51 7.83 7.26
CA ILE A 154 -9.69 8.77 6.48
C ILE A 154 -10.27 8.90 5.06
N LEU A 155 -10.47 7.78 4.39
CA LEU A 155 -10.96 7.75 3.01
C LEU A 155 -12.38 8.32 2.87
N HIS A 156 -13.27 8.01 3.82
CA HIS A 156 -14.63 8.54 3.81
C HIS A 156 -14.64 10.09 3.93
N ARG A 157 -13.80 10.63 4.83
CA ARG A 157 -13.65 12.09 4.96
C ARG A 157 -13.08 12.75 3.69
N LEU A 158 -12.12 12.08 3.02
CA LEU A 158 -11.50 12.58 1.79
C LEU A 158 -12.47 12.54 0.61
N ALA A 159 -13.20 11.45 0.45
CA ALA A 159 -14.15 11.23 -0.64
C ALA A 159 -15.44 12.05 -0.46
N ALA A 160 -15.84 12.34 0.80
CA ALA A 160 -17.12 12.94 1.19
C ALA A 160 -18.34 12.16 0.64
N ARG A 161 -18.20 10.83 0.56
CA ARG A 161 -19.23 9.89 0.06
C ARG A 161 -18.93 8.48 0.59
N ASN A 162 -19.97 7.65 0.66
CA ASN A 162 -19.87 6.30 1.22
C ASN A 162 -19.24 5.28 0.26
N GLU A 163 -19.12 5.61 -1.01
CA GLU A 163 -18.61 4.71 -2.04
C GLU A 163 -17.70 5.47 -3.01
N ILE A 164 -16.62 4.83 -3.42
CA ILE A 164 -15.72 5.29 -4.48
C ILE A 164 -15.54 4.18 -5.54
N ARG A 165 -15.07 4.54 -6.72
CA ARG A 165 -14.62 3.56 -7.71
C ARG A 165 -13.11 3.58 -7.79
N VAL A 166 -12.51 2.38 -7.91
CA VAL A 166 -11.06 2.17 -7.90
C VAL A 166 -10.61 1.28 -9.07
N ASN A 167 -9.35 1.36 -9.45
CA ASN A 167 -8.71 0.38 -10.33
C ASN A 167 -8.28 -0.86 -9.53
N SER A 168 -7.97 -1.97 -10.22
CA SER A 168 -7.67 -3.21 -9.53
C SER A 168 -6.71 -4.08 -10.35
N PHE A 169 -5.53 -4.40 -9.77
CA PHE A 169 -4.47 -5.18 -10.41
C PHE A 169 -3.81 -6.14 -9.43
N HIS A 170 -4.60 -6.90 -8.66
CA HIS A 170 -4.09 -7.82 -7.66
C HIS A 170 -4.81 -9.17 -7.73
N HIS A 171 -4.15 -10.23 -7.29
CA HIS A 171 -4.73 -11.55 -7.06
C HIS A 171 -4.59 -11.97 -5.60
N GLN A 172 -3.84 -11.19 -4.81
CA GLN A 172 -3.74 -11.30 -3.36
C GLN A 172 -4.55 -10.18 -2.69
N ALA A 173 -4.95 -10.39 -1.43
CA ALA A 173 -5.59 -9.37 -0.60
C ALA A 173 -5.37 -9.69 0.88
N VAL A 174 -5.53 -8.69 1.74
CA VAL A 174 -5.55 -8.89 3.20
C VAL A 174 -6.70 -9.84 3.55
N ARG A 175 -6.40 -10.85 4.42
CA ARG A 175 -7.37 -11.80 4.95
C ARG A 175 -7.71 -11.47 6.40
N ASP A 176 -6.79 -11.69 7.32
CA ASP A 176 -6.96 -11.37 8.73
C ASP A 176 -6.26 -10.07 9.06
N VAL A 177 -7.03 -9.06 9.48
CA VAL A 177 -6.49 -7.73 9.79
C VAL A 177 -5.92 -7.72 11.21
N ALA A 178 -4.65 -7.37 11.33
CA ALA A 178 -3.96 -7.26 12.62
C ALA A 178 -4.18 -5.90 13.29
N SER A 179 -4.28 -5.89 14.62
CA SER A 179 -4.19 -4.66 15.41
C SER A 179 -2.83 -3.97 15.16
N PRO A 180 -2.77 -2.64 15.02
CA PRO A 180 -3.82 -1.66 15.30
C PRO A 180 -4.68 -1.26 14.07
N PHE A 181 -4.69 -2.05 13.01
CA PHE A 181 -5.47 -1.73 11.82
C PHE A 181 -6.94 -2.07 11.98
N VAL A 182 -7.78 -1.30 11.28
CA VAL A 182 -9.22 -1.55 11.08
C VAL A 182 -9.54 -1.47 9.60
N VAL A 183 -10.51 -2.26 9.16
CA VAL A 183 -11.00 -2.23 7.77
C VAL A 183 -11.78 -0.94 7.55
N THR A 184 -11.41 -0.20 6.50
CA THR A 184 -12.04 1.09 6.15
C THR A 184 -12.57 1.15 4.73
N GLY A 185 -12.35 0.10 3.94
CA GLY A 185 -12.91 -0.06 2.59
C GLY A 185 -13.06 -1.52 2.21
N GLN A 186 -14.18 -1.88 1.60
CA GLN A 186 -14.45 -3.22 1.09
C GLN A 186 -15.13 -3.15 -0.28
N SER A 187 -14.77 -4.06 -1.19
CA SER A 187 -15.48 -4.30 -2.44
C SER A 187 -16.81 -5.03 -2.22
N THR A 188 -17.61 -5.14 -3.26
CA THR A 188 -18.96 -5.76 -3.17
C THR A 188 -18.93 -7.26 -2.88
N ASP A 189 -17.80 -7.93 -3.12
CA ASP A 189 -17.55 -9.34 -2.80
C ASP A 189 -16.85 -9.53 -1.44
N GLY A 190 -16.72 -8.46 -0.64
CA GLY A 190 -16.17 -8.51 0.71
C GLY A 190 -14.65 -8.48 0.80
N VAL A 191 -13.93 -8.39 -0.33
CA VAL A 191 -12.47 -8.25 -0.31
C VAL A 191 -12.09 -6.92 0.33
N ILE A 192 -11.10 -6.96 1.23
CA ILE A 192 -10.60 -5.78 1.94
C ILE A 192 -9.77 -4.94 0.98
N GLU A 193 -10.24 -3.72 0.75
CA GLU A 193 -9.64 -2.76 -0.18
C GLU A 193 -8.92 -1.60 0.52
N ALA A 194 -9.24 -1.35 1.80
CA ALA A 194 -8.55 -0.35 2.57
C ALA A 194 -8.54 -0.65 4.06
N MET A 195 -7.47 -0.26 4.72
CA MET A 195 -7.32 -0.29 6.17
C MET A 195 -6.57 0.95 6.66
N GLU A 196 -6.86 1.39 7.89
CA GLU A 196 -6.12 2.47 8.54
C GLU A 196 -5.76 2.11 9.99
N SER A 197 -4.68 2.68 10.50
CA SER A 197 -4.30 2.47 11.89
C SER A 197 -5.09 3.38 12.82
N THR A 198 -5.60 2.80 13.91
CA THR A 198 -6.27 3.53 15.00
C THR A 198 -5.30 4.10 16.03
N LYS A 199 -4.02 3.75 15.94
CA LYS A 199 -2.99 4.12 16.92
C LYS A 199 -2.05 5.21 16.41
N HIS A 200 -1.71 5.20 15.13
CA HIS A 200 -0.69 6.07 14.55
C HIS A 200 -1.34 7.31 13.93
N ARG A 201 -0.57 8.41 13.86
CA ARG A 201 -1.00 9.68 13.28
C ARG A 201 -1.57 9.54 11.87
N PHE A 202 -0.86 8.84 11.00
CA PHE A 202 -1.29 8.55 9.64
C PHE A 202 -0.62 7.26 9.13
N VAL A 203 -1.34 6.18 9.16
CA VAL A 203 -0.94 4.93 8.48
C VAL A 203 -2.18 4.42 7.74
N LEU A 204 -2.13 4.50 6.42
CA LEU A 204 -3.19 4.10 5.51
C LEU A 204 -2.68 3.04 4.54
N GLY A 205 -3.42 1.96 4.38
CA GLY A 205 -3.24 0.96 3.34
C GLY A 205 -4.40 0.98 2.36
N VAL A 206 -4.11 0.92 1.06
CA VAL A 206 -5.11 0.78 -0.01
C VAL A 206 -4.68 -0.34 -0.97
N GLN A 207 -5.64 -1.19 -1.38
CA GLN A 207 -5.34 -2.34 -2.23
C GLN A 207 -5.25 -1.99 -3.71
N TRP A 208 -5.91 -0.92 -4.12
CA TRP A 208 -5.84 -0.39 -5.48
C TRP A 208 -4.60 0.50 -5.71
N HIS A 209 -4.48 1.08 -6.90
CA HIS A 209 -3.36 1.92 -7.32
C HIS A 209 -3.81 3.39 -7.47
N PRO A 210 -3.86 4.19 -6.39
CA PRO A 210 -4.25 5.59 -6.44
C PRO A 210 -3.24 6.44 -7.24
N GLU A 211 -1.97 6.06 -7.34
CA GLU A 211 -0.95 6.76 -8.13
C GLU A 211 -1.29 6.77 -9.63
N GLU A 212 -1.89 5.69 -10.12
CA GLU A 212 -2.30 5.58 -11.53
C GLU A 212 -3.60 6.35 -11.81
N LEU A 213 -4.53 6.40 -10.85
CA LEU A 213 -5.75 7.20 -10.93
C LEU A 213 -5.47 8.69 -10.73
N HIS A 214 -4.49 9.05 -9.90
CA HIS A 214 -4.04 10.42 -9.69
C HIS A 214 -3.67 11.09 -11.02
N ALA A 215 -2.92 10.39 -11.86
CA ALA A 215 -2.50 10.90 -13.17
C ALA A 215 -3.69 11.16 -14.13
N SER A 216 -4.82 10.47 -13.95
CA SER A 216 -6.05 10.68 -14.74
C SER A 216 -6.99 11.75 -14.17
N GLY A 217 -6.60 12.42 -13.08
CA GLY A 217 -7.37 13.50 -12.46
C GLY A 217 -8.40 13.05 -11.44
N ASP A 218 -8.31 11.82 -10.92
CA ASP A 218 -9.20 11.37 -9.85
C ASP A 218 -8.97 12.14 -8.55
N LEU A 219 -9.99 12.89 -8.13
CA LEU A 219 -9.89 13.78 -6.98
C LEU A 219 -9.68 13.04 -5.65
N CYS A 220 -10.21 11.82 -5.51
CA CYS A 220 -10.02 11.05 -4.29
C CYS A 220 -8.56 10.62 -4.15
N SER A 221 -7.97 10.12 -5.24
CA SER A 221 -6.55 9.73 -5.31
C SER A 221 -5.62 10.93 -5.07
N GLN A 222 -5.93 12.11 -5.64
CA GLN A 222 -5.17 13.33 -5.38
C GLN A 222 -5.16 13.68 -3.89
N LYS A 223 -6.34 13.68 -3.26
CA LYS A 223 -6.48 13.97 -1.82
C LYS A 223 -5.77 12.96 -0.91
N ILE A 224 -5.66 11.68 -1.31
CA ILE A 224 -4.89 10.67 -0.54
C ILE A 224 -3.43 11.13 -0.41
N PHE A 225 -2.80 11.50 -1.53
CA PHE A 225 -1.41 11.98 -1.51
C PHE A 225 -1.26 13.33 -0.81
N GLU A 226 -2.18 14.28 -1.03
CA GLU A 226 -2.16 15.59 -0.36
C GLU A 226 -2.22 15.46 1.16
N VAL A 227 -3.13 14.61 1.69
CA VAL A 227 -3.26 14.40 3.13
C VAL A 227 -2.07 13.64 3.69
N PHE A 228 -1.54 12.64 2.98
CA PHE A 228 -0.30 11.98 3.35
C PHE A 228 0.85 12.98 3.49
N ILE A 229 1.11 13.81 2.47
CA ILE A 229 2.16 14.84 2.50
C ILE A 229 1.95 15.87 3.62
N LYS A 230 0.70 16.28 3.86
CA LYS A 230 0.38 17.18 4.96
C LYS A 230 0.75 16.60 6.33
N ASN A 231 0.52 15.30 6.54
CA ASN A 231 0.91 14.63 7.78
C ASN A 231 2.43 14.48 7.92
N CYS A 232 3.16 14.35 6.81
CA CYS A 232 4.63 14.34 6.81
C CYS A 232 5.25 15.72 7.11
N SER A 233 4.54 16.80 6.83
CA SER A 233 5.04 18.19 7.02
C SER A 233 4.95 18.70 8.46
N ASN A 234 4.29 17.98 9.37
CA ASN A 234 4.01 18.40 10.75
C ASN A 234 4.92 17.69 11.78
N LEU A 235 6.08 17.20 11.34
CA LEU A 235 7.12 16.58 12.17
C LEU A 235 8.14 17.59 12.65
#